data_53210b29cb4aaa68e214b0fac6d3a158
#
_entry.id   53210b29cb4aaa68e214b0fac6d3a158
#
_cell.length_a   1.000
_cell.length_b   1.000
_cell.length_c   1.000
_cell.angle_alpha   90.00
_cell.angle_beta   90.00
_cell.angle_gamma   90.00
#
_symmetry.space_group_name_H-M   'P 1'
#
loop_
_entity.id
_entity.type
_entity.pdbx_description
1 polymer ?
#
loop_
_entity_poly.entity_id
_entity_poly.type
_entity_poly.pdbx_seq_one_letter_code
_entity_poly.pdbx_strand_id
1 'polypeptide(L)'
;MEKWSITGRLKKGSIESIASGTAITKRANDAGLEAAHAGEVYQLAQEGNETAAVIMEDAYEYLSSFIATLYGVLDPELFVLSGSVALKIPGFIEEIEKRAKEKIYDALKSNVKIVPAALGEDCGLIGAACLAFFDLEKKEEIV
;
A
#
# COMPACT_ATOMS: atom_id res chain seq x y z
N MET A 1 -5.36 7.42 27.25
CA MET A 1 -4.08 7.61 26.52
C MET A 1 -3.46 6.22 26.30
N GLU A 2 -3.77 5.57 25.15
CA GLU A 2 -3.22 4.23 24.87
C GLU A 2 -1.73 4.35 24.59
N LYS A 3 -0.94 3.61 25.37
CA LYS A 3 0.51 3.52 25.24
C LYS A 3 0.87 2.93 23.88
N TRP A 4 1.56 3.66 23.05
CA TRP A 4 2.15 3.21 21.80
C TRP A 4 3.14 2.06 22.06
N SER A 5 2.75 0.85 21.68
CA SER A 5 3.63 -0.31 21.77
C SER A 5 4.48 -0.39 20.49
N ILE A 6 5.79 -0.43 20.63
CA ILE A 6 6.78 -0.56 19.56
C ILE A 6 6.78 -1.98 18.96
N THR A 7 6.04 -2.91 19.53
CA THR A 7 5.99 -4.31 19.11
C THR A 7 4.88 -4.56 18.08
N GLY A 8 5.18 -4.34 16.81
CA GLY A 8 4.40 -4.90 15.67
C GLY A 8 2.94 -4.44 15.54
N ARG A 9 2.48 -3.46 16.29
CA ARG A 9 1.13 -2.90 16.15
C ARG A 9 1.15 -1.70 15.21
N LEU A 10 0.24 -1.72 14.25
CA LEU A 10 0.02 -0.60 13.33
C LEU A 10 -0.21 0.70 14.11
N LYS A 11 0.55 1.73 13.77
CA LYS A 11 0.44 3.04 14.41
C LYS A 11 -0.85 3.72 13.96
N LYS A 12 -1.78 4.01 14.88
CA LYS A 12 -3.04 4.68 14.56
C LYS A 12 -2.77 5.99 13.81
N GLY A 13 -3.45 6.19 12.67
CA GLY A 13 -3.28 7.36 11.81
C GLY A 13 -2.14 7.24 10.78
N SER A 14 -1.41 6.13 10.71
CA SER A 14 -0.51 5.85 9.60
C SER A 14 -1.28 5.29 8.40
N ILE A 15 -0.76 5.48 7.18
CA ILE A 15 -1.30 4.86 5.96
C ILE A 15 -1.38 3.34 6.13
N GLU A 16 -0.37 2.74 6.73
CA GLU A 16 -0.34 1.30 7.00
C GLU A 16 -1.53 0.84 7.87
N SER A 17 -1.96 1.67 8.84
CA SER A 17 -3.11 1.34 9.70
C SER A 17 -4.48 1.43 9.01
N ILE A 18 -4.51 1.88 7.76
CA ILE A 18 -5.74 2.06 6.97
C ILE A 18 -5.72 1.16 5.73
N ALA A 19 -4.62 1.18 4.97
CA ALA A 19 -4.53 0.62 3.63
C ALA A 19 -3.66 -0.66 3.53
N SER A 20 -3.01 -1.12 4.60
CA SER A 20 -2.33 -2.41 4.56
C SER A 20 -3.32 -3.58 4.61
N GLY A 21 -2.92 -4.74 4.07
CA GLY A 21 -3.75 -5.94 4.11
C GLY A 21 -4.17 -6.34 5.54
N THR A 22 -3.22 -6.25 6.48
CA THR A 22 -3.49 -6.51 7.91
C THR A 22 -4.49 -5.49 8.48
N ALA A 23 -4.39 -4.22 8.12
CA ALA A 23 -5.31 -3.20 8.61
C ALA A 23 -6.72 -3.36 8.03
N ILE A 24 -6.84 -3.61 6.73
CA ILE A 24 -8.12 -3.87 6.06
C ILE A 24 -8.82 -5.06 6.71
N THR A 25 -8.11 -6.18 6.86
CA THR A 25 -8.64 -7.39 7.51
C THR A 25 -9.05 -7.12 8.96
N LYS A 26 -8.19 -6.45 9.73
CA LYS A 26 -8.49 -6.12 11.12
C LYS A 26 -9.72 -5.22 11.24
N ARG A 27 -9.84 -4.18 10.43
CA ARG A 27 -10.99 -3.27 10.43
C ARG A 27 -12.29 -4.00 10.10
N ALA A 28 -12.25 -4.93 9.14
CA ALA A 28 -13.38 -5.77 8.78
C ALA A 28 -13.82 -6.64 9.98
N ASN A 29 -12.88 -7.32 10.62
CA ASN A 29 -13.18 -8.18 11.77
C ASN A 29 -13.64 -7.38 13.00
N ASP A 30 -13.05 -6.21 13.26
CA ASP A 30 -13.49 -5.29 14.32
C ASP A 30 -14.95 -4.80 14.08
N ALA A 31 -15.38 -4.75 12.81
CA ALA A 31 -16.75 -4.40 12.42
C ALA A 31 -17.71 -5.61 12.34
N GLY A 32 -17.27 -6.79 12.74
CA GLY A 32 -18.08 -7.99 12.77
C GLY A 32 -18.14 -8.79 11.46
N LEU A 33 -17.27 -8.48 10.49
CA LEU A 33 -17.08 -9.29 9.30
C LEU A 33 -16.03 -10.37 9.60
N GLU A 34 -16.31 -11.62 9.21
CA GLU A 34 -15.34 -12.71 9.34
C GLU A 34 -14.50 -12.77 8.05
N ALA A 35 -13.32 -12.15 8.06
CA ALA A 35 -12.41 -12.15 6.93
C ALA A 35 -11.01 -12.64 7.35
N ALA A 36 -10.43 -13.59 6.62
CA ALA A 36 -9.09 -14.08 6.85
C ALA A 36 -8.01 -13.16 6.23
N HIS A 37 -8.33 -12.44 5.17
CA HIS A 37 -7.41 -11.52 4.48
C HIS A 37 -8.16 -10.44 3.70
N ALA A 38 -7.44 -9.37 3.29
CA ALA A 38 -8.02 -8.23 2.58
C ALA A 38 -8.73 -8.59 1.26
N GLY A 39 -8.33 -9.67 0.60
CA GLY A 39 -9.02 -10.16 -0.60
C GLY A 39 -10.46 -10.60 -0.33
N GLU A 40 -10.74 -11.19 0.83
CA GLU A 40 -12.11 -11.54 1.22
C GLU A 40 -12.93 -10.28 1.54
N VAL A 41 -12.32 -9.27 2.16
CA VAL A 41 -12.99 -7.99 2.39
C VAL A 41 -13.35 -7.33 1.05
N TYR A 42 -12.45 -7.39 0.08
CA TYR A 42 -12.71 -6.91 -1.27
C TYR A 42 -13.88 -7.68 -1.93
N GLN A 43 -13.91 -9.01 -1.81
CA GLN A 43 -15.02 -9.82 -2.34
C GLN A 43 -16.36 -9.46 -1.69
N LEU A 44 -16.40 -9.35 -0.37
CA LEU A 44 -17.60 -8.91 0.35
C LEU A 44 -18.08 -7.53 -0.13
N ALA A 45 -17.16 -6.61 -0.41
CA ALA A 45 -17.50 -5.31 -0.96
C ALA A 45 -18.12 -5.43 -2.36
N GLN A 46 -17.58 -6.30 -3.21
CA GLN A 46 -18.14 -6.57 -4.55
C GLN A 46 -19.53 -7.24 -4.49
N GLU A 47 -19.79 -8.02 -3.46
CA GLU A 47 -21.09 -8.66 -3.19
C GLU A 47 -22.12 -7.70 -2.57
N GLY A 48 -21.75 -6.45 -2.36
CA GLY A 48 -22.64 -5.39 -1.86
C GLY A 48 -22.65 -5.21 -0.34
N ASN A 49 -21.67 -5.77 0.38
CA ASN A 49 -21.55 -5.49 1.82
C ASN A 49 -21.06 -4.06 2.03
N GLU A 50 -21.92 -3.21 2.58
CA GLU A 50 -21.66 -1.77 2.76
C GLU A 50 -20.45 -1.51 3.68
N THR A 51 -20.29 -2.29 4.75
CA THR A 51 -19.16 -2.12 5.68
C THR A 51 -17.83 -2.45 5.00
N ALA A 52 -17.78 -3.55 4.24
CA ALA A 52 -16.59 -3.91 3.48
C ALA A 52 -16.29 -2.86 2.39
N ALA A 53 -17.31 -2.35 1.73
CA ALA A 53 -17.16 -1.29 0.72
C ALA A 53 -16.56 -0.01 1.31
N VAL A 54 -17.01 0.44 2.47
CA VAL A 54 -16.45 1.60 3.16
C VAL A 54 -14.99 1.38 3.55
N ILE A 55 -14.64 0.18 4.03
CA ILE A 55 -13.26 -0.15 4.41
C ILE A 55 -12.33 -0.12 3.19
N MET A 56 -12.77 -0.66 2.06
CA MET A 56 -12.01 -0.63 0.81
C MET A 56 -11.92 0.78 0.23
N GLU A 57 -13.00 1.55 0.29
CA GLU A 57 -13.04 2.95 -0.16
C GLU A 57 -12.05 3.82 0.61
N ASP A 58 -11.99 3.68 1.92
CA ASP A 58 -10.99 4.35 2.76
C ASP A 58 -9.56 3.98 2.33
N ALA A 59 -9.30 2.70 2.05
CA ALA A 59 -7.98 2.27 1.62
C ALA A 59 -7.57 2.91 0.29
N TYR A 60 -8.49 2.97 -0.68
CA TYR A 60 -8.27 3.66 -1.95
C TYR A 60 -8.04 5.16 -1.75
N GLU A 61 -8.89 5.81 -0.98
CA GLU A 61 -8.87 7.26 -0.79
C GLU A 61 -7.58 7.72 -0.10
N TYR A 62 -7.22 7.08 1.01
CA TYR A 62 -6.03 7.48 1.76
C TYR A 62 -4.73 7.14 1.02
N LEU A 63 -4.65 5.99 0.35
CA LEU A 63 -3.44 5.63 -0.38
C LEU A 63 -3.25 6.52 -1.61
N SER A 64 -4.31 6.82 -2.37
CA SER A 64 -4.24 7.71 -3.51
C SER A 64 -3.88 9.15 -3.10
N SER A 65 -4.42 9.63 -1.98
CA SER A 65 -4.08 10.95 -1.42
C SER A 65 -2.62 11.01 -0.98
N PHE A 66 -2.10 9.94 -0.39
CA PHE A 66 -0.70 9.83 -0.01
C PHE A 66 0.23 9.84 -1.23
N ILE A 67 -0.09 9.10 -2.27
CA ILE A 67 0.66 9.09 -3.54
C ILE A 67 0.64 10.47 -4.20
N ALA A 68 -0.52 11.12 -4.26
CA ALA A 68 -0.63 12.48 -4.80
C ALA A 68 0.23 13.49 -4.01
N THR A 69 0.27 13.35 -2.67
CA THR A 69 1.12 14.17 -1.81
C THR A 69 2.61 13.92 -2.08
N LEU A 70 3.03 12.65 -2.15
CA LEU A 70 4.42 12.30 -2.46
C LEU A 70 4.82 12.78 -3.85
N TYR A 71 3.92 12.69 -4.84
CA TYR A 71 4.16 13.22 -6.17
C TYR A 71 4.43 14.72 -6.13
N GLY A 72 3.60 15.48 -5.42
CA GLY A 72 3.75 16.94 -5.30
C GLY A 72 5.02 17.38 -4.57
N VAL A 73 5.58 16.53 -3.71
CA VAL A 73 6.78 16.86 -2.91
C VAL A 73 8.08 16.36 -3.57
N LEU A 74 8.04 15.15 -4.18
CA LEU A 74 9.24 14.44 -4.63
C LEU A 74 9.37 14.37 -6.16
N ASP A 75 8.27 14.61 -6.90
CA ASP A 75 8.20 14.47 -8.37
C ASP A 75 8.86 13.18 -8.90
N PRO A 76 8.48 11.99 -8.40
CA PRO A 76 9.10 10.76 -8.83
C PRO A 76 8.64 10.38 -10.24
N GLU A 77 9.55 9.78 -11.02
CA GLU A 77 9.21 9.26 -12.36
C GLU A 77 8.24 8.08 -12.31
N LEU A 78 8.24 7.32 -11.20
CA LEU A 78 7.48 6.08 -11.08
C LEU A 78 7.22 5.74 -9.61
N PHE A 79 6.01 5.28 -9.32
CA PHE A 79 5.69 4.57 -8.07
C PHE A 79 5.63 3.08 -8.33
N VAL A 80 6.32 2.31 -7.49
CA VAL A 80 6.26 0.85 -7.53
C VAL A 80 5.53 0.37 -6.28
N LEU A 81 4.38 -0.27 -6.47
CA LEU A 81 3.60 -0.84 -5.37
C LEU A 81 3.85 -2.34 -5.22
N SER A 82 4.03 -2.77 -3.98
CA SER A 82 4.21 -4.16 -3.61
C SER A 82 3.28 -4.54 -2.45
N GLY A 83 3.24 -5.83 -2.17
CA GLY A 83 2.40 -6.42 -1.13
C GLY A 83 1.11 -7.01 -1.67
N SER A 84 0.50 -7.90 -0.88
CA SER A 84 -0.63 -8.73 -1.31
C SER A 84 -1.87 -7.92 -1.75
N VAL A 85 -2.13 -6.78 -1.15
CA VAL A 85 -3.26 -5.90 -1.54
C VAL A 85 -3.05 -5.38 -2.96
N ALA A 86 -1.89 -4.78 -3.22
CA ALA A 86 -1.59 -4.20 -4.53
C ALA A 86 -1.49 -5.24 -5.64
N LEU A 87 -0.99 -6.45 -5.31
CA LEU A 87 -0.70 -7.47 -6.31
C LEU A 87 -1.83 -8.47 -6.54
N LYS A 88 -2.73 -8.68 -5.56
CA LYS A 88 -3.76 -9.73 -5.63
C LYS A 88 -5.19 -9.19 -5.75
N ILE A 89 -5.45 -7.94 -5.38
CA ILE A 89 -6.78 -7.36 -5.57
C ILE A 89 -6.88 -6.83 -6.99
N PRO A 90 -7.81 -7.36 -7.81
CA PRO A 90 -7.96 -6.95 -9.20
C PRO A 90 -8.30 -5.44 -9.32
N GLY A 91 -7.58 -4.74 -10.20
CA GLY A 91 -7.82 -3.32 -10.46
C GLY A 91 -7.37 -2.37 -9.35
N PHE A 92 -6.72 -2.87 -8.28
CA PHE A 92 -6.34 -2.03 -7.14
C PHE A 92 -5.36 -0.91 -7.54
N ILE A 93 -4.32 -1.25 -8.29
CA ILE A 93 -3.30 -0.28 -8.75
C ILE A 93 -3.91 0.75 -9.70
N GLU A 94 -4.74 0.29 -10.65
CA GLU A 94 -5.43 1.15 -11.61
C GLU A 94 -6.35 2.15 -10.93
N GLU A 95 -7.10 1.71 -9.91
CA GLU A 95 -7.99 2.59 -9.16
C GLU A 95 -7.20 3.61 -8.33
N ILE A 96 -6.10 3.19 -7.70
CA ILE A 96 -5.20 4.12 -6.97
C ILE A 96 -4.59 5.15 -7.92
N GLU A 97 -4.11 4.73 -9.09
CA GLU A 97 -3.53 5.65 -10.07
C GLU A 97 -4.55 6.67 -10.57
N LYS A 98 -5.75 6.20 -10.92
CA LYS A 98 -6.85 7.06 -11.36
C LYS A 98 -7.17 8.14 -10.31
N ARG A 99 -7.38 7.73 -9.05
CA ARG A 99 -7.71 8.65 -7.95
C ARG A 99 -6.56 9.58 -7.60
N ALA A 100 -5.32 9.12 -7.67
CA ALA A 100 -4.16 9.98 -7.45
C ALA A 100 -4.07 11.07 -8.52
N LYS A 101 -4.33 10.72 -9.79
CA LYS A 101 -4.38 11.70 -10.89
C LYS A 101 -5.48 12.74 -10.70
N GLU A 102 -6.63 12.38 -10.15
CA GLU A 102 -7.73 13.32 -9.86
C GLU A 102 -7.35 14.38 -8.81
N LYS A 103 -6.36 14.10 -7.96
CA LYS A 103 -5.88 14.97 -6.87
C LYS A 103 -4.69 15.85 -7.26
N ILE A 104 -4.22 15.75 -8.49
CA ILE A 104 -3.04 16.46 -9.01
C ILE A 104 -3.47 17.44 -10.10
N TYR A 105 -2.68 18.50 -10.29
CA TYR A 105 -2.93 19.48 -11.35
C TYR A 105 -3.01 18.81 -12.72
N ASP A 106 -3.96 19.24 -13.55
CA ASP A 106 -4.26 18.63 -14.85
C ASP A 106 -3.04 18.50 -15.76
N ALA A 107 -2.16 19.50 -15.76
CA ALA A 107 -0.94 19.48 -16.56
C ALA A 107 0.07 18.38 -16.17
N LEU A 108 -0.04 17.82 -14.96
CA LEU A 108 0.89 16.84 -14.41
C LEU A 108 0.29 15.42 -14.36
N LYS A 109 -1.01 15.27 -14.58
CA LYS A 109 -1.72 13.98 -14.46
C LYS A 109 -1.12 12.87 -15.32
N SER A 110 -0.65 13.20 -16.52
CA SER A 110 -0.06 12.23 -17.45
C SER A 110 1.28 11.65 -16.97
N ASN A 111 1.95 12.33 -16.05
CA ASN A 111 3.27 11.94 -15.56
C ASN A 111 3.18 10.95 -14.38
N VAL A 112 2.03 10.89 -13.69
CA VAL A 112 1.85 9.93 -12.59
C VAL A 112 1.73 8.53 -13.17
N LYS A 113 2.67 7.66 -12.78
CA LYS A 113 2.71 6.27 -13.17
C LYS A 113 2.85 5.39 -11.93
N ILE A 114 2.00 4.39 -11.83
CA ILE A 114 2.04 3.40 -10.75
C ILE A 114 2.10 2.01 -11.38
N VAL A 115 3.06 1.21 -10.96
CA VAL A 115 3.24 -0.15 -11.48
C VAL A 115 3.34 -1.16 -10.33
N PRO A 116 2.97 -2.43 -10.56
CA PRO A 116 3.25 -3.48 -9.61
C PRO A 116 4.76 -3.78 -9.55
N ALA A 117 5.22 -4.21 -8.38
CA ALA A 117 6.60 -4.67 -8.21
C ALA A 117 6.87 -5.91 -9.08
N ALA A 118 7.89 -5.84 -9.93
CA ALA A 118 8.25 -6.94 -10.84
C ALA A 118 8.70 -8.23 -10.10
N LEU A 119 9.24 -8.09 -8.87
CA LEU A 119 9.64 -9.21 -8.02
C LEU A 119 8.47 -9.81 -7.21
N GLY A 120 7.25 -9.32 -7.43
CA GLY A 120 6.06 -9.82 -6.76
C GLY A 120 6.11 -9.66 -5.23
N GLU A 121 5.65 -10.67 -4.51
CA GLU A 121 5.62 -10.68 -3.03
C GLU A 121 7.01 -10.85 -2.40
N ASP A 122 7.97 -11.37 -3.14
CA ASP A 122 9.34 -11.63 -2.67
C ASP A 122 10.24 -10.39 -2.68
N CYS A 123 9.75 -9.25 -3.16
CA CYS A 123 10.57 -8.03 -3.29
C CYS A 123 11.22 -7.59 -1.98
N GLY A 124 10.55 -7.75 -0.83
CA GLY A 124 11.11 -7.43 0.47
C GLY A 124 12.25 -8.37 0.88
N LEU A 125 12.08 -9.67 0.65
CA LEU A 125 13.09 -10.69 0.93
C LEU A 125 14.33 -10.52 0.03
N ILE A 126 14.09 -10.34 -1.27
CA ILE A 126 15.16 -10.11 -2.25
C ILE A 126 15.90 -8.81 -1.94
N GLY A 127 15.18 -7.73 -1.63
CA GLY A 127 15.78 -6.46 -1.25
C GLY A 127 16.65 -6.55 -0.01
N ALA A 128 16.20 -7.28 1.03
CA ALA A 128 16.99 -7.53 2.23
C ALA A 128 18.25 -8.36 1.94
N ALA A 129 18.15 -9.36 1.07
CA ALA A 129 19.30 -10.14 0.62
C ALA A 129 20.32 -9.27 -0.16
N CYS A 130 19.83 -8.41 -1.07
CA CYS A 130 20.67 -7.48 -1.81
C CYS A 130 21.47 -6.54 -0.90
N LEU A 131 20.89 -6.05 0.19
CA LEU A 131 21.59 -5.19 1.15
C LEU A 131 22.81 -5.91 1.77
N ALA A 132 22.69 -7.21 2.07
CA ALA A 132 23.80 -7.99 2.60
C ALA A 132 24.95 -8.12 1.60
N PHE A 133 24.67 -8.24 0.29
CA PHE A 133 25.70 -8.28 -0.76
C PHE A 133 26.35 -6.91 -0.98
N PHE A 134 25.58 -5.83 -0.97
CA PHE A 134 26.13 -4.46 -1.09
C PHE A 134 27.11 -4.09 0.01
N ASP A 135 26.89 -4.55 1.25
CA ASP A 135 27.80 -4.30 2.37
C ASP A 135 29.10 -5.11 2.25
N LEU A 136 29.08 -6.27 1.60
CA LEU A 136 30.28 -7.09 1.35
C LEU A 136 31.18 -6.46 0.30
N GLU A 137 30.62 -5.95 -0.81
CA GLU A 137 31.40 -5.30 -1.88
C GLU A 137 32.08 -4.00 -1.39
N LYS A 138 31.38 -3.17 -0.60
CA LYS A 138 31.98 -1.94 -0.02
C LYS A 138 33.12 -2.19 0.95
N LYS A 139 33.19 -3.35 1.60
CA LYS A 139 34.32 -3.69 2.50
C LYS A 139 35.59 -4.06 1.76
N GLU A 140 35.49 -4.49 0.50
CA GLU A 140 36.66 -4.80 -0.33
C GLU A 140 37.32 -3.57 -0.96
N GLU A 141 36.58 -2.45 -1.11
CA GLU A 141 37.13 -1.17 -1.62
C GLU A 141 37.83 -0.30 -0.54
N ILE A 142 37.76 -0.69 0.74
CA ILE A 142 38.32 0.10 1.87
C ILE A 142 39.62 -0.54 2.41
N VAL A 143 40.15 -1.58 1.77
CA VAL A 143 41.47 -2.19 2.11
C VAL A 143 42.51 -1.87 1.00
#